data_abcd93a440e20eef5c3019ebc60254f8
#
_entry.id   abcd93a440e20eef5c3019ebc60254f8
#
_cell.length_a   1.000
_cell.length_b   1.000
_cell.length_c   1.000
_cell.angle_alpha   90.00
_cell.angle_beta   90.00
_cell.angle_gamma   90.00
#
_symmetry.space_group_name_H-M   'P 1'
#
loop_
_entity.id
_entity.type
_entity.pdbx_description
1 polymer ?
#
loop_
_entity_poly.entity_id
_entity_poly.type
_entity_poly.pdbx_seq_one_letter_code
_entity_poly.pdbx_strand_id
1 'polypeptide(L)'
;MRALCNELAVYLSKAFYRHIFPVTVCDIVILAIDAAEMTSAEKHRSASATAADARLLPFVKHRLGKPYRTAHLAVTERSLYIIIRLFAHDIAHTRTERTRFHIISPFVIIVTQIVLPRLTKKHFAPYNERIDNRNMTRDMPLGDLGKGEEVMKEFMLKYGCNPNQSTSKIYMKNDAELPIKILNGRPGYINFLDAFNSWQLVKELKEATGLPAAASFKHVSPAGAAVGLPLSDTLKKIYYVDDLELTPLATAYARARGADRMSSYGDFVALSDVCDKETATMLAREVSDGVIAPGYTDEALAILKTKRKGTYNVIEIDPNYVPEEVEEKDLFGITFSQSRNNAQITEALFENRPTANKDLPEEARRDLLIALITLKYTQSNSVCYAKDGQAIGIGAGQQSRVHCTRLAGNKADIWWLRQHPQVLALPFKDSIRRPDRDNTIDVYISDDYMDVLAEGVWQQFFTEKPEPLTREEKKHWIQTLSGVSLGSDAFFPFGDNIERAHRSGVTYIAQAGGSIRDDNVIETCDKYGIAMAFTGLRLFHH
;
A
#
# COMPACT_ATOMS: atom_id res chain seq x y z
N MET A 1 -4.00 -9.32 35.30
CA MET A 1 -2.61 -9.63 34.95
C MET A 1 -2.52 -10.41 33.63
N ARG A 2 -3.13 -11.58 33.48
CA ARG A 2 -3.11 -12.37 32.20
C ARG A 2 -3.56 -11.54 30.97
N ALA A 3 -4.64 -10.77 31.06
CA ALA A 3 -5.10 -9.91 29.97
C ALA A 3 -4.08 -8.83 29.60
N LEU A 4 -3.47 -8.18 30.60
CA LEU A 4 -2.46 -7.11 30.38
C LEU A 4 -1.14 -7.68 29.81
N CYS A 5 -0.72 -8.86 30.24
CA CYS A 5 0.45 -9.55 29.70
C CYS A 5 0.20 -10.03 28.26
N ASN A 6 -1.02 -10.49 27.94
CA ASN A 6 -1.39 -10.85 26.58
C ASN A 6 -1.46 -9.62 25.65
N GLU A 7 -1.99 -8.48 26.11
CA GLU A 7 -1.99 -7.23 25.35
C GLU A 7 -0.56 -6.71 25.13
N LEU A 8 0.30 -6.79 26.15
CA LEU A 8 1.71 -6.40 26.03
C LEU A 8 2.48 -7.34 25.11
N ALA A 9 2.23 -8.65 25.18
CA ALA A 9 2.81 -9.64 24.25
C ALA A 9 2.34 -9.41 22.81
N VAL A 10 1.06 -9.09 22.59
CA VAL A 10 0.49 -8.74 21.28
C VAL A 10 1.04 -7.40 20.79
N TYR A 11 1.19 -6.41 21.66
CA TYR A 11 1.76 -5.11 21.30
C TYR A 11 3.26 -5.22 20.95
N LEU A 12 4.02 -5.94 21.74
CA LEU A 12 5.44 -6.21 21.48
C LEU A 12 5.61 -7.09 20.23
N SER A 13 4.79 -8.10 20.00
CA SER A 13 4.82 -8.89 18.77
C SER A 13 4.49 -8.04 17.54
N LYS A 14 3.50 -7.16 17.59
CA LYS A 14 3.17 -6.23 16.49
C LYS A 14 4.26 -5.19 16.23
N ALA A 15 4.94 -4.71 17.27
CA ALA A 15 6.06 -3.78 17.14
C ALA A 15 7.34 -4.45 16.60
N PHE A 16 7.58 -5.72 16.93
CA PHE A 16 8.78 -6.48 16.54
C PHE A 16 8.62 -7.30 15.26
N TYR A 17 7.40 -7.60 14.79
CA TYR A 17 7.18 -8.35 13.54
C TYR A 17 7.66 -7.63 12.29
N ARG A 18 8.11 -6.39 12.41
CA ARG A 18 8.69 -5.65 11.27
C ARG A 18 10.19 -5.78 11.08
N HIS A 19 10.98 -6.18 12.07
CA HIS A 19 12.43 -6.43 11.87
C HIS A 19 13.02 -7.31 12.99
N ILE A 20 13.40 -8.55 12.61
CA ILE A 20 14.48 -9.39 13.15
C ILE A 20 14.30 -10.09 14.54
N PHE A 21 14.28 -11.42 14.48
CA PHE A 21 14.33 -12.44 15.54
C PHE A 21 13.08 -12.68 16.41
N PRO A 22 12.22 -13.64 16.00
CA PRO A 22 10.98 -13.95 16.73
C PRO A 22 11.16 -14.77 18.02
N VAL A 23 12.24 -15.55 18.13
CA VAL A 23 12.33 -16.61 19.16
C VAL A 23 12.70 -16.09 20.54
N THR A 24 13.63 -15.15 20.65
CA THR A 24 14.19 -14.73 21.95
C THR A 24 13.26 -13.85 22.81
N VAL A 25 12.44 -13.00 22.21
CA VAL A 25 11.57 -12.07 22.96
C VAL A 25 10.27 -12.75 23.39
N CYS A 26 9.69 -13.61 22.56
CA CYS A 26 8.53 -14.41 22.96
C CYS A 26 8.90 -15.38 24.09
N ASP A 27 10.06 -16.02 24.03
CA ASP A 27 10.52 -16.92 25.09
C ASP A 27 10.80 -16.18 26.40
N ILE A 28 11.33 -14.97 26.37
CA ILE A 28 11.54 -14.11 27.54
C ILE A 28 10.22 -13.70 28.18
N VAL A 29 9.22 -13.34 27.37
CA VAL A 29 7.89 -12.95 27.85
C VAL A 29 7.16 -14.16 28.44
N ILE A 30 7.23 -15.34 27.83
CA ILE A 30 6.63 -16.56 28.33
C ILE A 30 7.30 -16.98 29.65
N LEU A 31 8.62 -16.93 29.76
CA LEU A 31 9.36 -17.21 31.00
C LEU A 31 9.01 -16.24 32.13
N ALA A 32 8.78 -14.96 31.82
CA ALA A 32 8.35 -13.96 32.81
C ALA A 32 6.90 -14.21 33.29
N ILE A 33 6.01 -14.71 32.41
CA ILE A 33 4.63 -15.07 32.75
C ILE A 33 4.61 -16.34 33.62
N ASP A 34 5.38 -17.36 33.27
CA ASP A 34 5.50 -18.62 34.03
C ASP A 34 6.09 -18.35 35.43
N ALA A 35 7.10 -17.49 35.56
CA ALA A 35 7.67 -17.05 36.84
C ALA A 35 6.65 -16.29 37.72
N ALA A 36 5.80 -15.45 37.12
CA ALA A 36 4.74 -14.74 37.83
C ALA A 36 3.59 -15.65 38.29
N GLU A 37 3.28 -16.70 37.52
CA GLU A 37 2.28 -17.71 37.91
C GLU A 37 2.77 -18.63 39.06
N MET A 38 4.06 -18.99 39.03
CA MET A 38 4.67 -19.76 40.14
C MET A 38 4.66 -18.96 41.46
N THR A 39 4.98 -17.70 41.46
CA THR A 39 4.93 -16.86 42.67
C THR A 39 3.51 -16.61 43.19
N SER A 40 2.49 -16.70 42.33
CA SER A 40 1.08 -16.62 42.73
C SER A 40 0.54 -17.90 43.34
N ALA A 41 1.02 -19.07 42.90
CA ALA A 41 0.62 -20.38 43.43
C ALA A 41 1.26 -20.69 44.80
N GLU A 42 2.44 -20.17 45.10
CA GLU A 42 3.17 -20.38 46.35
C GLU A 42 2.72 -19.47 47.53
N LYS A 43 1.77 -18.56 47.33
CA LYS A 43 1.19 -17.72 48.40
C LYS A 43 0.45 -18.49 49.50
N HIS A 44 0.34 -19.84 49.41
CA HIS A 44 -0.24 -20.69 50.44
C HIS A 44 0.78 -21.57 51.21
N ARG A 45 2.08 -21.43 50.94
CA ARG A 45 3.12 -22.07 51.76
C ARG A 45 4.34 -21.19 51.89
N SER A 46 4.66 -20.81 53.15
CA SER A 46 5.87 -20.06 53.50
C SER A 46 7.11 -20.92 53.26
N ALA A 47 7.88 -20.59 52.21
CA ALA A 47 9.26 -21.07 52.06
C ALA A 47 10.09 -20.03 51.30
N SER A 48 11.33 -19.88 51.72
CA SER A 48 12.28 -18.86 51.36
C SER A 48 12.60 -18.79 49.86
N ALA A 49 12.91 -17.59 49.37
CA ALA A 49 13.26 -17.21 47.98
C ALA A 49 14.41 -18.05 47.34
N THR A 50 15.17 -18.79 48.13
CA THR A 50 16.28 -19.67 47.69
C THR A 50 15.86 -20.97 47.00
N ALA A 51 14.65 -21.46 47.24
CA ALA A 51 14.16 -22.73 46.61
C ALA A 51 13.62 -22.51 45.19
N ALA A 52 13.09 -21.33 44.89
CA ALA A 52 12.62 -20.97 43.57
C ALA A 52 13.78 -20.76 42.58
N ASP A 53 14.87 -20.17 43.07
CA ASP A 53 16.09 -19.89 42.30
C ASP A 53 16.76 -21.16 41.76
N ALA A 54 16.75 -22.27 42.57
CA ALA A 54 17.37 -23.52 42.18
C ALA A 54 16.59 -24.32 41.14
N ARG A 55 15.27 -24.08 41.00
CA ARG A 55 14.40 -24.80 40.04
C ARG A 55 14.30 -24.15 38.68
N LEU A 56 14.53 -22.83 38.59
CA LEU A 56 14.50 -22.08 37.32
C LEU A 56 15.73 -22.35 36.44
N LEU A 57 16.90 -22.56 37.02
CA LEU A 57 18.15 -22.77 36.27
C LEU A 57 18.14 -24.02 35.35
N PRO A 58 17.66 -25.20 35.78
CA PRO A 58 17.56 -26.37 34.92
C PRO A 58 16.52 -26.24 33.81
N PHE A 59 15.43 -25.52 34.07
CA PHE A 59 14.34 -25.30 33.10
C PHE A 59 14.76 -24.42 31.94
N VAL A 60 15.52 -23.36 32.24
CA VAL A 60 16.11 -22.47 31.22
C VAL A 60 17.13 -23.21 30.34
N LYS A 61 17.97 -24.08 30.95
CA LYS A 61 18.94 -24.93 30.22
C LYS A 61 18.30 -25.98 29.33
N HIS A 62 17.17 -26.54 29.71
CA HIS A 62 16.50 -27.61 28.95
C HIS A 62 15.77 -27.09 27.69
N ARG A 63 15.23 -25.85 27.72
CA ARG A 63 14.53 -25.24 26.55
C ARG A 63 15.43 -24.56 25.53
N LEU A 64 16.61 -24.10 25.92
CA LEU A 64 17.53 -23.38 25.01
C LEU A 64 18.44 -24.27 24.15
N GLY A 65 18.28 -25.60 24.19
CA GLY A 65 18.81 -26.65 23.29
C GLY A 65 20.18 -26.39 22.64
N LYS A 66 21.26 -26.91 23.31
CA LYS A 66 22.66 -27.10 22.88
C LYS A 66 23.57 -25.89 22.66
N PRO A 67 24.92 -26.04 22.89
CA PRO A 67 25.72 -24.98 23.50
C PRO A 67 26.23 -23.96 22.47
N TYR A 68 25.84 -22.72 22.64
CA TYR A 68 26.56 -21.55 22.10
C TYR A 68 27.74 -21.21 23.01
N ARG A 69 28.87 -20.84 22.39
CA ARG A 69 30.19 -20.62 23.03
C ARG A 69 30.10 -19.83 24.33
N THR A 70 30.66 -20.39 25.37
CA THR A 70 30.48 -20.15 26.80
C THR A 70 30.78 -18.75 27.36
N ALA A 71 31.51 -17.90 26.67
CA ALA A 71 31.95 -16.60 27.22
C ALA A 71 30.94 -15.44 27.03
N HIS A 72 30.09 -15.48 25.99
CA HIS A 72 29.09 -14.43 25.72
C HIS A 72 27.74 -14.67 26.43
N LEU A 73 27.41 -15.92 26.76
CA LEU A 73 26.17 -16.29 27.45
C LEU A 73 26.18 -15.85 28.92
N ALA A 74 27.31 -15.90 29.60
CA ALA A 74 27.41 -15.62 31.04
C ALA A 74 27.05 -14.16 31.41
N VAL A 75 27.32 -13.20 30.53
CA VAL A 75 26.97 -11.78 30.76
C VAL A 75 25.49 -11.50 30.50
N THR A 76 24.88 -12.16 29.50
CA THR A 76 23.48 -12.03 29.16
C THR A 76 22.57 -12.74 30.17
N GLU A 77 22.95 -13.91 30.65
CA GLU A 77 22.21 -14.65 31.67
C GLU A 77 22.17 -13.89 33.02
N ARG A 78 23.29 -13.28 33.46
CA ARG A 78 23.32 -12.47 34.67
C ARG A 78 22.46 -11.20 34.56
N SER A 79 22.49 -10.54 33.43
CA SER A 79 21.68 -9.34 33.20
C SER A 79 20.19 -9.65 33.15
N LEU A 80 19.80 -10.76 32.50
CA LEU A 80 18.44 -11.24 32.45
C LEU A 80 17.91 -11.65 33.84
N TYR A 81 18.72 -12.34 34.61
CA TYR A 81 18.39 -12.77 35.97
C TYR A 81 18.17 -11.56 36.93
N ILE A 82 18.97 -10.53 36.82
CA ILE A 82 18.80 -9.30 37.61
C ILE A 82 17.51 -8.59 37.24
N ILE A 83 17.18 -8.50 35.95
CA ILE A 83 15.96 -7.86 35.46
C ILE A 83 14.71 -8.62 35.92
N ILE A 84 14.71 -9.95 35.84
CA ILE A 84 13.60 -10.80 36.29
C ILE A 84 13.40 -10.67 37.79
N ARG A 85 14.50 -10.60 38.57
CA ARG A 85 14.44 -10.50 40.02
C ARG A 85 13.93 -9.13 40.50
N LEU A 86 14.34 -8.03 39.85
CA LEU A 86 13.83 -6.68 40.14
C LEU A 86 12.33 -6.59 39.83
N PHE A 87 11.89 -7.17 38.70
CA PHE A 87 10.49 -7.16 38.29
C PHE A 87 9.59 -8.00 39.21
N ALA A 88 10.05 -9.17 39.66
CA ALA A 88 9.33 -10.02 40.58
C ALA A 88 9.22 -9.40 41.97
N HIS A 89 10.27 -8.70 42.44
CA HIS A 89 10.30 -8.02 43.75
C HIS A 89 9.30 -6.83 43.78
N ASP A 90 9.24 -6.03 42.71
CA ASP A 90 8.36 -4.85 42.66
C ASP A 90 6.89 -5.20 42.49
N ILE A 91 6.57 -6.29 41.76
CA ILE A 91 5.19 -6.79 41.63
C ILE A 91 4.65 -7.33 42.97
N ALA A 92 5.52 -7.92 43.79
CA ALA A 92 5.12 -8.47 45.08
C ALA A 92 4.76 -7.38 46.13
N HIS A 93 5.22 -6.14 45.96
CA HIS A 93 5.05 -5.07 46.94
C HIS A 93 4.04 -3.98 46.58
N THR A 94 3.43 -3.97 45.38
CA THR A 94 2.50 -2.91 44.94
C THR A 94 1.05 -3.27 45.17
N ARG A 95 0.32 -2.44 45.94
CA ARG A 95 -1.10 -2.64 46.34
C ARG A 95 -2.15 -1.82 45.59
N THR A 96 -1.79 -0.87 44.69
CA THR A 96 -2.77 0.00 44.01
C THR A 96 -2.51 0.16 42.51
N GLU A 97 -3.59 0.38 41.69
CA GLU A 97 -3.52 0.52 40.24
C GLU A 97 -2.69 1.72 39.74
N ARG A 98 -2.69 2.84 40.52
CA ARG A 98 -1.91 4.03 40.15
C ARG A 98 -0.40 3.79 40.21
N THR A 99 0.05 2.92 41.10
CA THR A 99 1.47 2.56 41.22
C THR A 99 1.95 1.65 40.09
N ARG A 100 1.06 0.88 39.50
CA ARG A 100 1.37 0.01 38.33
C ARG A 100 1.81 0.78 37.10
N PHE A 101 1.18 1.93 36.82
CA PHE A 101 1.55 2.77 35.67
C PHE A 101 2.94 3.42 35.83
N HIS A 102 3.33 3.76 37.05
CA HIS A 102 4.64 4.35 37.33
C HIS A 102 5.80 3.34 37.27
N ILE A 103 5.55 2.05 37.45
CA ILE A 103 6.58 1.00 37.41
C ILE A 103 6.79 0.48 35.98
N ILE A 104 5.74 0.42 35.17
CA ILE A 104 5.83 -0.01 33.76
C ILE A 104 6.59 1.02 32.91
N SER A 105 6.41 2.30 33.16
CA SER A 105 7.09 3.39 32.45
C SER A 105 8.63 3.34 32.55
N PRO A 106 9.25 3.21 33.73
CA PRO A 106 10.70 3.06 33.86
C PRO A 106 11.24 1.78 33.22
N PHE A 107 10.50 0.66 33.28
CA PHE A 107 10.91 -0.60 32.67
C PHE A 107 10.93 -0.50 31.14
N VAL A 108 9.93 0.12 30.54
CA VAL A 108 9.89 0.41 29.11
C VAL A 108 11.04 1.35 28.72
N ILE A 109 11.33 2.38 29.53
CA ILE A 109 12.45 3.31 29.31
C ILE A 109 13.81 2.58 29.42
N ILE A 110 14.00 1.68 30.39
CA ILE A 110 15.23 0.90 30.50
C ILE A 110 15.42 -0.04 29.32
N VAL A 111 14.38 -0.72 28.88
CA VAL A 111 14.45 -1.62 27.72
C VAL A 111 14.68 -0.83 26.42
N THR A 112 13.98 0.27 26.22
CA THR A 112 14.06 1.04 24.96
C THR A 112 15.28 1.96 24.90
N GLN A 113 15.71 2.55 26.01
CA GLN A 113 16.81 3.53 26.02
C GLN A 113 18.18 2.95 26.39
N ILE A 114 18.24 1.89 27.21
CA ILE A 114 19.49 1.33 27.70
C ILE A 114 19.84 -0.02 27.08
N VAL A 115 18.88 -0.90 26.93
CA VAL A 115 19.11 -2.28 26.41
C VAL A 115 19.12 -2.29 24.89
N LEU A 116 18.13 -1.67 24.23
CA LEU A 116 18.05 -1.61 22.76
C LEU A 116 19.28 -0.92 22.10
N PRO A 117 19.72 0.29 22.55
CA PRO A 117 20.87 0.94 21.92
C PRO A 117 22.21 0.21 22.12
N ARG A 118 22.35 -0.57 23.22
CA ARG A 118 23.55 -1.38 23.44
C ARG A 118 23.56 -2.68 22.62
N LEU A 119 22.40 -3.25 22.35
CA LEU A 119 22.24 -4.37 21.43
C LEU A 119 22.41 -3.92 19.97
N THR A 120 21.90 -2.73 19.61
CA THR A 120 21.99 -2.20 18.25
C THR A 120 23.40 -1.73 17.89
N LYS A 121 24.16 -1.11 18.78
CA LYS A 121 25.54 -0.64 18.49
C LYS A 121 26.55 -1.76 18.22
N LYS A 122 26.31 -3.00 18.64
CA LYS A 122 27.23 -4.12 18.43
C LYS A 122 26.86 -5.03 17.24
N HIS A 123 25.66 -4.91 16.67
CA HIS A 123 25.16 -5.87 15.67
C HIS A 123 24.54 -5.21 14.44
N PHE A 124 24.51 -3.90 14.34
CA PHE A 124 24.02 -3.17 13.18
C PHE A 124 25.15 -2.36 12.53
N ALA A 125 25.99 -3.04 11.78
CA ALA A 125 26.46 -2.46 10.52
C ALA A 125 25.25 -2.49 9.55
N PRO A 126 25.04 -1.45 8.72
CA PRO A 126 23.94 -1.47 7.77
C PRO A 126 23.99 -2.75 6.94
N TYR A 127 22.89 -3.45 6.83
CA TYR A 127 22.75 -4.71 6.08
C TYR A 127 23.24 -4.62 4.63
N ASN A 128 23.43 -3.41 4.13
CA ASN A 128 23.98 -3.13 2.81
C ASN A 128 25.52 -3.27 2.68
N GLU A 129 26.29 -3.46 3.77
CA GLU A 129 27.74 -3.49 3.70
C GLU A 129 28.38 -4.86 3.98
N ARG A 130 27.60 -5.91 4.27
CA ARG A 130 28.12 -7.26 4.55
C ARG A 130 27.58 -8.39 3.66
N ILE A 131 27.21 -8.09 2.46
CA ILE A 131 27.27 -9.10 1.38
C ILE A 131 28.67 -8.97 0.82
N ASP A 132 29.57 -9.86 1.28
CA ASP A 132 30.94 -9.94 0.77
C ASP A 132 30.88 -10.26 -0.74
N ASN A 133 31.10 -9.23 -1.55
CA ASN A 133 31.06 -9.27 -3.01
C ASN A 133 32.22 -10.08 -3.62
N ARG A 134 32.94 -10.93 -2.86
CA ARG A 134 34.16 -11.56 -3.33
C ARG A 134 34.00 -12.89 -4.03
N ASN A 135 32.79 -13.46 -4.17
CA ASN A 135 32.66 -14.76 -4.84
C ASN A 135 31.51 -14.92 -5.83
N MET A 136 30.94 -13.83 -6.37
CA MET A 136 29.93 -13.92 -7.43
C MET A 136 30.10 -12.91 -8.58
N THR A 137 31.31 -12.51 -8.85
CA THR A 137 31.67 -11.91 -10.16
C THR A 137 32.28 -12.99 -11.04
N ARG A 138 31.46 -13.90 -11.53
CA ARG A 138 31.70 -14.35 -12.91
C ARG A 138 30.99 -13.32 -13.77
N ASP A 139 31.79 -12.42 -14.30
CA ASP A 139 31.42 -11.55 -15.41
C ASP A 139 30.83 -12.41 -16.52
N MET A 140 29.53 -12.44 -16.64
CA MET A 140 28.91 -12.72 -17.93
C MET A 140 29.15 -11.46 -18.77
N PRO A 141 29.75 -11.55 -19.94
CA PRO A 141 30.02 -10.40 -20.77
C PRO A 141 28.70 -9.67 -21.04
N LEU A 142 28.73 -8.35 -20.89
CA LEU A 142 27.77 -7.45 -21.51
C LEU A 142 27.76 -7.83 -23.00
N GLY A 143 26.71 -8.54 -23.43
CA GLY A 143 26.46 -8.80 -24.83
C GLY A 143 26.51 -7.47 -25.56
N ASP A 144 27.41 -7.37 -26.48
CA ASP A 144 27.53 -6.27 -27.42
C ASP A 144 26.17 -6.05 -28.05
N LEU A 145 25.57 -4.88 -27.85
CA LEU A 145 24.32 -4.48 -28.47
C LEU A 145 24.55 -4.26 -29.97
N GLY A 146 24.86 -5.34 -30.65
CA GLY A 146 24.97 -5.42 -32.10
C GLY A 146 23.57 -5.31 -32.73
N LYS A 147 23.42 -4.41 -33.66
CA LYS A 147 22.27 -4.12 -34.51
C LYS A 147 21.67 -5.41 -35.11
N GLY A 148 20.71 -5.98 -34.42
CA GLY A 148 19.80 -7.04 -34.84
C GLY A 148 18.71 -7.12 -33.79
N GLU A 149 17.45 -7.21 -34.15
CA GLU A 149 16.36 -7.45 -33.20
C GLU A 149 16.61 -8.79 -32.51
N GLU A 150 17.17 -8.74 -31.30
CA GLU A 150 17.45 -9.93 -30.52
C GLU A 150 16.13 -10.41 -29.92
N VAL A 151 15.68 -11.53 -30.41
CA VAL A 151 14.44 -12.22 -30.01
C VAL A 151 14.54 -12.63 -28.55
N MET A 152 13.75 -12.01 -27.65
CA MET A 152 13.78 -12.29 -26.22
C MET A 152 12.73 -13.35 -25.87
N LYS A 153 13.14 -14.61 -25.71
CA LYS A 153 12.27 -15.73 -25.29
C LYS A 153 12.11 -15.85 -23.79
N GLU A 154 13.14 -15.47 -23.03
CA GLU A 154 13.12 -15.43 -21.56
C GLU A 154 13.93 -14.25 -21.03
N PHE A 155 13.59 -13.80 -19.83
CA PHE A 155 14.35 -12.77 -19.14
C PHE A 155 14.66 -13.21 -17.71
N MET A 156 15.97 -13.30 -17.39
CA MET A 156 16.44 -13.69 -16.07
C MET A 156 16.33 -12.54 -15.08
N LEU A 157 15.67 -12.79 -13.96
CA LEU A 157 15.49 -11.84 -12.87
C LEU A 157 16.54 -12.02 -11.79
N LYS A 158 16.83 -10.97 -11.04
CA LYS A 158 17.78 -11.03 -9.93
C LYS A 158 17.30 -11.98 -8.82
N TYR A 159 16.01 -11.97 -8.53
CA TYR A 159 15.29 -12.84 -7.58
C TYR A 159 13.77 -12.74 -7.86
N GLY A 160 12.97 -13.59 -7.24
CA GLY A 160 11.51 -13.56 -7.34
C GLY A 160 10.86 -12.43 -6.52
N CYS A 161 9.76 -12.71 -5.84
CA CYS A 161 9.13 -11.72 -4.96
C CYS A 161 10.06 -11.26 -3.82
N ASN A 162 10.91 -12.16 -3.33
CA ASN A 162 11.82 -11.88 -2.22
C ASN A 162 13.27 -12.28 -2.57
N PRO A 163 14.29 -11.64 -1.96
CA PRO A 163 15.69 -11.91 -2.24
C PRO A 163 16.14 -13.36 -2.03
N ASN A 164 15.46 -14.11 -1.15
CA ASN A 164 15.71 -15.53 -0.90
C ASN A 164 15.11 -16.46 -1.96
N GLN A 165 14.27 -15.96 -2.86
CA GLN A 165 13.69 -16.71 -3.98
C GLN A 165 14.58 -16.54 -5.21
N SER A 166 15.69 -17.30 -5.24
CA SER A 166 16.65 -17.31 -6.34
C SER A 166 16.12 -18.08 -7.56
N THR A 167 16.85 -18.00 -8.69
CA THR A 167 16.50 -18.66 -9.95
C THR A 167 15.12 -18.23 -10.47
N SER A 168 14.99 -16.93 -10.69
CA SER A 168 13.73 -16.32 -11.14
C SER A 168 13.85 -15.84 -12.58
N LYS A 169 12.81 -16.06 -13.38
CA LYS A 169 12.72 -15.60 -14.77
C LYS A 169 11.29 -15.37 -15.21
N ILE A 170 11.10 -14.61 -16.27
CA ILE A 170 9.86 -14.56 -17.04
C ILE A 170 10.10 -15.21 -18.41
N TYR A 171 9.10 -15.90 -18.94
CA TYR A 171 9.13 -16.57 -20.24
C TYR A 171 7.71 -16.91 -20.71
N MET A 172 7.54 -17.21 -21.99
CA MET A 172 6.27 -17.68 -22.54
C MET A 172 6.18 -19.21 -22.45
N LYS A 173 5.06 -19.76 -21.94
CA LYS A 173 4.85 -21.22 -21.79
C LYS A 173 4.96 -21.99 -23.13
N ASN A 174 4.57 -21.36 -24.23
CA ASN A 174 4.61 -21.94 -25.58
C ASN A 174 5.93 -21.69 -26.33
N ASP A 175 7.00 -21.30 -25.63
CA ASP A 175 8.31 -20.99 -26.21
C ASP A 175 8.30 -19.82 -27.22
N ALA A 176 7.23 -19.03 -27.26
CA ALA A 176 7.15 -17.83 -28.06
C ALA A 176 8.05 -16.71 -27.52
N GLU A 177 8.20 -15.68 -28.29
CA GLU A 177 8.87 -14.45 -27.86
C GLU A 177 8.04 -13.72 -26.83
N LEU A 178 8.73 -13.08 -25.87
CA LEU A 178 8.07 -12.17 -24.92
C LEU A 178 7.48 -10.97 -25.69
N PRO A 179 6.22 -10.59 -25.44
CA PRO A 179 5.57 -9.46 -26.13
C PRO A 179 6.04 -8.10 -25.62
N ILE A 180 7.29 -7.99 -25.18
CA ILE A 180 7.88 -6.79 -24.61
C ILE A 180 9.31 -6.58 -25.08
N LYS A 181 9.76 -5.31 -25.08
CA LYS A 181 11.18 -4.90 -25.19
C LYS A 181 11.55 -4.09 -23.95
N ILE A 182 12.71 -4.38 -23.36
CA ILE A 182 13.26 -3.58 -22.25
C ILE A 182 14.19 -2.53 -22.84
N LEU A 183 13.70 -1.29 -22.92
CA LEU A 183 14.43 -0.19 -23.56
C LEU A 183 15.44 0.45 -22.60
N ASN A 184 15.27 0.29 -21.29
CA ASN A 184 16.19 0.76 -20.26
C ASN A 184 15.92 0.08 -18.91
N GLY A 185 16.94 0.03 -18.07
CA GLY A 185 16.87 -0.53 -16.72
C GLY A 185 16.91 -2.06 -16.67
N ARG A 186 16.55 -2.60 -15.52
CA ARG A 186 16.44 -4.05 -15.28
C ARG A 186 15.28 -4.33 -14.33
N PRO A 187 14.05 -4.44 -14.84
CA PRO A 187 12.86 -4.68 -14.04
C PRO A 187 12.99 -5.96 -13.21
N GLY A 188 12.51 -5.91 -11.96
CA GLY A 188 12.40 -7.07 -11.08
C GLY A 188 11.04 -7.77 -11.21
N TYR A 189 10.88 -8.86 -10.47
CA TYR A 189 9.68 -9.69 -10.47
C TYR A 189 8.39 -8.87 -10.19
N ILE A 190 8.39 -8.07 -9.11
CA ILE A 190 7.23 -7.23 -8.74
C ILE A 190 6.98 -6.15 -9.80
N ASN A 191 8.04 -5.58 -10.40
CA ASN A 191 7.87 -4.57 -11.45
C ASN A 191 7.13 -5.13 -12.66
N PHE A 192 7.38 -6.39 -13.06
CA PHE A 192 6.65 -7.03 -14.15
C PHE A 192 5.20 -7.34 -13.79
N LEU A 193 4.92 -7.77 -12.55
CA LEU A 193 3.55 -7.95 -12.09
C LEU A 193 2.77 -6.63 -12.16
N ASP A 194 3.36 -5.54 -11.66
CA ASP A 194 2.74 -4.21 -11.75
C ASP A 194 2.58 -3.76 -13.20
N ALA A 195 3.62 -3.92 -14.05
CA ALA A 195 3.59 -3.54 -15.45
C ALA A 195 2.50 -4.24 -16.25
N PHE A 196 2.37 -5.56 -16.12
CA PHE A 196 1.42 -6.32 -16.94
C PHE A 196 -0.03 -6.14 -16.46
N ASN A 197 -0.27 -6.02 -15.14
CA ASN A 197 -1.60 -5.73 -14.64
C ASN A 197 -2.04 -4.31 -15.01
N SER A 198 -1.16 -3.33 -14.85
CA SER A 198 -1.46 -1.95 -15.19
C SER A 198 -1.65 -1.72 -16.70
N TRP A 199 -0.90 -2.44 -17.54
CA TRP A 199 -1.08 -2.38 -19.00
C TRP A 199 -2.46 -2.85 -19.43
N GLN A 200 -2.94 -3.97 -18.90
CA GLN A 200 -4.28 -4.48 -19.20
C GLN A 200 -5.34 -3.44 -18.80
N LEU A 201 -5.20 -2.84 -17.64
CA LEU A 201 -6.13 -1.80 -17.16
C LEU A 201 -6.19 -0.61 -18.10
N VAL A 202 -5.04 -0.02 -18.48
CA VAL A 202 -5.06 1.20 -19.33
C VAL A 202 -5.51 0.90 -20.76
N LYS A 203 -5.21 -0.30 -21.28
CA LYS A 203 -5.71 -0.75 -22.59
C LYS A 203 -7.23 -0.80 -22.58
N GLU A 204 -7.83 -1.45 -21.59
CA GLU A 204 -9.29 -1.58 -21.45
C GLU A 204 -9.96 -0.22 -21.19
N LEU A 205 -9.35 0.66 -20.39
CA LEU A 205 -9.86 2.03 -20.19
C LEU A 205 -9.91 2.81 -21.51
N LYS A 206 -8.85 2.75 -22.32
CA LYS A 206 -8.82 3.41 -23.62
C LYS A 206 -9.87 2.84 -24.56
N GLU A 207 -10.02 1.52 -24.62
CA GLU A 207 -11.02 0.84 -25.45
C GLU A 207 -12.45 1.23 -25.04
N ALA A 208 -12.72 1.31 -23.73
CA ALA A 208 -14.07 1.62 -23.22
C ALA A 208 -14.43 3.11 -23.34
N THR A 209 -13.46 4.02 -23.27
CA THR A 209 -13.73 5.47 -23.20
C THR A 209 -13.33 6.24 -24.46
N GLY A 210 -12.51 5.65 -25.33
CA GLY A 210 -11.92 6.34 -26.50
C GLY A 210 -10.86 7.39 -26.13
N LEU A 211 -10.50 7.54 -24.85
CA LEU A 211 -9.57 8.55 -24.34
C LEU A 211 -8.21 7.93 -23.98
N PRO A 212 -7.10 8.67 -24.14
CA PRO A 212 -5.83 8.24 -23.56
C PRO A 212 -5.97 7.97 -22.08
N ALA A 213 -5.36 6.87 -21.60
CA ALA A 213 -5.48 6.42 -20.22
C ALA A 213 -4.10 6.18 -19.59
N ALA A 214 -4.04 6.34 -18.27
CA ALA A 214 -2.86 6.03 -17.48
C ALA A 214 -3.24 5.41 -16.15
N ALA A 215 -2.32 4.61 -15.58
CA ALA A 215 -2.46 4.04 -14.26
C ALA A 215 -1.15 4.13 -13.47
N SER A 216 -1.28 4.27 -12.15
CA SER A 216 -0.21 4.19 -11.17
C SER A 216 -0.42 2.92 -10.36
N PHE A 217 0.50 1.97 -10.45
CA PHE A 217 0.41 0.66 -9.80
C PHE A 217 1.45 0.48 -8.73
N LYS A 218 1.08 -0.20 -7.66
CA LYS A 218 2.01 -0.61 -6.62
C LYS A 218 1.49 -1.84 -5.88
N HIS A 219 2.37 -2.83 -5.69
CA HIS A 219 2.00 -4.11 -5.04
C HIS A 219 0.81 -4.80 -5.70
N VAL A 220 0.83 -4.86 -7.04
CA VAL A 220 -0.16 -5.56 -7.88
C VAL A 220 -1.59 -5.02 -7.72
N SER A 221 -1.71 -3.72 -7.40
CA SER A 221 -3.00 -3.02 -7.35
C SER A 221 -2.83 -1.56 -7.78
N PRO A 222 -3.85 -0.95 -8.39
CA PRO A 222 -3.79 0.45 -8.76
C PRO A 222 -3.86 1.35 -7.50
N ALA A 223 -2.94 2.30 -7.41
CA ALA A 223 -3.05 3.46 -6.53
C ALA A 223 -3.96 4.52 -7.16
N GLY A 224 -4.00 4.56 -8.48
CA GLY A 224 -4.89 5.41 -9.27
C GLY A 224 -4.94 5.00 -10.73
N ALA A 225 -6.04 5.34 -11.39
CA ALA A 225 -6.29 5.14 -12.82
C ALA A 225 -7.13 6.31 -13.35
N ALA A 226 -6.88 6.76 -14.57
CA ALA A 226 -7.57 7.90 -15.12
C ALA A 226 -7.48 7.98 -16.65
N VAL A 227 -8.36 8.81 -17.21
CA VAL A 227 -8.36 9.17 -18.63
C VAL A 227 -8.00 10.66 -18.83
N GLY A 228 -7.59 11.02 -20.04
CA GLY A 228 -7.03 12.32 -20.40
C GLY A 228 -8.07 13.44 -20.54
N LEU A 229 -8.74 13.80 -19.45
CA LEU A 229 -9.64 14.97 -19.39
C LEU A 229 -8.90 16.21 -18.85
N PRO A 230 -9.25 17.43 -19.30
CA PRO A 230 -8.63 18.66 -18.84
C PRO A 230 -8.63 18.81 -17.31
N LEU A 231 -7.56 19.36 -16.74
CA LEU A 231 -7.45 19.66 -15.32
C LEU A 231 -7.95 21.07 -15.01
N SER A 232 -8.67 21.22 -13.90
CA SER A 232 -8.89 22.54 -13.29
C SER A 232 -7.57 23.11 -12.76
N ASP A 233 -7.51 24.44 -12.55
CA ASP A 233 -6.32 25.08 -11.97
C ASP A 233 -6.01 24.55 -10.55
N THR A 234 -7.04 24.20 -9.79
CA THR A 234 -6.87 23.57 -8.48
C THR A 234 -6.20 22.20 -8.58
N LEU A 235 -6.66 21.36 -9.52
CA LEU A 235 -6.05 20.05 -9.74
C LEU A 235 -4.62 20.15 -10.26
N LYS A 236 -4.33 21.13 -11.16
CA LYS A 236 -2.95 21.38 -11.59
C LYS A 236 -2.03 21.69 -10.42
N LYS A 237 -2.48 22.51 -9.45
CA LYS A 237 -1.70 22.85 -8.25
C LYS A 237 -1.45 21.65 -7.35
N ILE A 238 -2.50 20.88 -6.99
CA ILE A 238 -2.33 19.73 -6.09
C ILE A 238 -1.57 18.56 -6.73
N TYR A 239 -1.49 18.53 -8.07
CA TYR A 239 -0.70 17.54 -8.83
C TYR A 239 0.69 18.05 -9.19
N TYR A 240 1.04 19.30 -8.84
CA TYR A 240 2.32 19.97 -9.13
C TYR A 240 2.65 19.99 -10.63
N VAL A 241 1.66 20.32 -11.46
CA VAL A 241 1.77 20.38 -12.92
C VAL A 241 1.28 21.73 -13.49
N ASP A 242 1.11 22.73 -12.65
CA ASP A 242 0.67 24.08 -13.01
C ASP A 242 1.71 24.86 -13.85
N ASP A 243 2.96 24.39 -13.84
CA ASP A 243 4.08 24.89 -14.64
C ASP A 243 4.31 24.09 -15.94
N LEU A 244 3.43 23.16 -16.29
CA LEU A 244 3.59 22.29 -17.45
C LEU A 244 2.47 22.48 -18.48
N GLU A 245 2.83 22.38 -19.75
CA GLU A 245 1.90 22.09 -20.82
C GLU A 245 1.66 20.58 -20.86
N LEU A 246 0.40 20.17 -20.83
CA LEU A 246 0.04 18.75 -20.73
C LEU A 246 -0.71 18.31 -21.98
N THR A 247 -0.23 17.25 -22.60
CA THR A 247 -0.99 16.48 -23.58
C THR A 247 -2.12 15.70 -22.89
N PRO A 248 -3.10 15.16 -23.62
CA PRO A 248 -4.11 14.29 -23.02
C PRO A 248 -3.53 13.10 -22.27
N LEU A 249 -2.43 12.49 -22.76
CA LEU A 249 -1.75 11.37 -22.08
C LEU A 249 -1.05 11.84 -20.80
N ALA A 250 -0.34 12.94 -20.83
CA ALA A 250 0.27 13.55 -19.65
C ALA A 250 -0.79 13.92 -18.60
N THR A 251 -1.96 14.40 -19.04
CA THR A 251 -3.10 14.70 -18.18
C THR A 251 -3.68 13.44 -17.52
N ALA A 252 -3.82 12.34 -18.28
CA ALA A 252 -4.24 11.05 -17.72
C ALA A 252 -3.28 10.59 -16.62
N TYR A 253 -1.97 10.69 -16.84
CA TYR A 253 -0.98 10.32 -15.84
C TYR A 253 -1.01 11.26 -14.62
N ALA A 254 -1.16 12.57 -14.83
CA ALA A 254 -1.30 13.53 -13.73
C ALA A 254 -2.48 13.18 -12.82
N ARG A 255 -3.62 12.81 -13.40
CA ARG A 255 -4.82 12.39 -12.69
C ARG A 255 -4.64 11.05 -11.99
N ALA A 256 -4.11 10.04 -12.66
CA ALA A 256 -3.91 8.70 -12.10
C ALA A 256 -2.98 8.75 -10.88
N ARG A 257 -1.83 9.42 -10.99
CA ARG A 257 -0.89 9.59 -9.88
C ARG A 257 -1.42 10.53 -8.80
N GLY A 258 -2.14 11.58 -9.19
CA GLY A 258 -2.65 12.62 -8.32
C GLY A 258 -3.76 12.16 -7.37
N ALA A 259 -4.44 11.05 -7.70
CA ALA A 259 -5.53 10.49 -6.90
C ALA A 259 -5.05 10.08 -5.49
N ASP A 260 -3.92 9.40 -5.41
CA ASP A 260 -3.30 8.98 -4.15
C ASP A 260 -1.79 9.13 -4.26
N ARG A 261 -1.29 10.34 -4.01
CA ARG A 261 0.13 10.67 -4.15
C ARG A 261 1.03 9.92 -3.17
N MET A 262 0.48 9.54 -1.99
CA MET A 262 1.20 8.77 -0.98
C MET A 262 1.45 7.34 -1.46
N SER A 263 0.41 6.65 -1.94
CA SER A 263 0.54 5.28 -2.46
C SER A 263 1.32 5.23 -3.78
N SER A 264 1.28 6.29 -4.59
CA SER A 264 1.99 6.39 -5.87
C SER A 264 3.50 6.66 -5.72
N TYR A 265 4.02 6.85 -4.53
CA TYR A 265 5.46 6.99 -4.31
C TYR A 265 6.20 5.67 -4.58
N GLY A 266 7.00 5.62 -5.64
CA GLY A 266 7.68 4.41 -6.10
C GLY A 266 6.75 3.46 -6.86
N ASP A 267 5.81 4.00 -7.62
CA ASP A 267 4.87 3.27 -8.47
C ASP A 267 5.51 2.69 -9.73
N PHE A 268 4.79 1.80 -10.40
CA PHE A 268 4.99 1.43 -11.80
C PHE A 268 3.85 2.03 -12.62
N VAL A 269 4.21 2.74 -13.70
CA VAL A 269 3.26 3.51 -14.51
C VAL A 269 2.91 2.75 -15.77
N ALA A 270 1.63 2.70 -16.15
CA ALA A 270 1.20 2.27 -17.47
C ALA A 270 0.55 3.42 -18.25
N LEU A 271 0.83 3.46 -19.54
CA LEU A 271 0.30 4.44 -20.49
C LEU A 271 -0.35 3.69 -21.66
N SER A 272 -1.56 4.08 -22.04
CA SER A 272 -2.31 3.44 -23.12
C SER A 272 -1.82 3.79 -24.53
N ASP A 273 -1.01 4.83 -24.63
CA ASP A 273 -0.52 5.42 -25.89
C ASP A 273 1.00 5.57 -25.87
N VAL A 274 1.56 5.89 -27.03
CA VAL A 274 2.98 6.23 -27.18
C VAL A 274 3.33 7.37 -26.22
N CYS A 275 4.30 7.12 -25.34
CA CYS A 275 4.75 8.13 -24.38
C CYS A 275 5.40 9.30 -25.13
N ASP A 276 4.80 10.48 -24.98
CA ASP A 276 5.29 11.74 -25.54
C ASP A 276 6.29 12.44 -24.58
N LYS A 277 6.92 13.49 -25.08
CA LYS A 277 7.91 14.30 -24.34
C LYS A 277 7.32 14.90 -23.06
N GLU A 278 6.09 15.40 -23.10
CA GLU A 278 5.39 16.04 -21.99
C GLU A 278 5.14 15.05 -20.87
N THR A 279 4.65 13.86 -21.20
CA THR A 279 4.45 12.75 -20.25
C THR A 279 5.78 12.31 -19.65
N ALA A 280 6.83 12.16 -20.46
CA ALA A 280 8.16 11.79 -19.98
C ALA A 280 8.77 12.86 -19.06
N THR A 281 8.56 14.14 -19.36
CA THR A 281 9.00 15.28 -18.54
C THR A 281 8.33 15.25 -17.17
N MET A 282 7.04 14.96 -17.12
CA MET A 282 6.31 14.78 -15.85
C MET A 282 6.83 13.56 -15.08
N LEU A 283 6.97 12.41 -15.75
CA LEU A 283 7.53 11.18 -15.15
C LEU A 283 8.92 11.41 -14.55
N ALA A 284 9.77 12.19 -15.21
CA ALA A 284 11.12 12.48 -14.74
C ALA A 284 11.14 13.22 -13.39
N ARG A 285 10.10 14.00 -13.08
CA ARG A 285 9.97 14.78 -11.84
C ARG A 285 9.45 13.97 -10.66
N GLU A 286 8.85 12.79 -10.90
CA GLU A 286 8.19 11.98 -9.87
C GLU A 286 9.07 10.81 -9.41
N VAL A 287 8.85 10.30 -8.18
CA VAL A 287 9.48 9.07 -7.70
C VAL A 287 8.67 7.89 -8.19
N SER A 288 9.22 7.18 -9.17
CA SER A 288 8.60 6.03 -9.85
C SER A 288 9.66 4.98 -10.12
N ASP A 289 9.28 3.70 -10.19
CA ASP A 289 10.18 2.57 -10.43
C ASP A 289 10.31 2.21 -11.91
N GLY A 290 9.28 2.47 -12.70
CA GLY A 290 9.29 2.17 -14.12
C GLY A 290 8.03 2.60 -14.84
N VAL A 291 8.04 2.44 -16.16
CA VAL A 291 6.92 2.74 -17.05
C VAL A 291 6.80 1.66 -18.13
N ILE A 292 5.56 1.31 -18.49
CA ILE A 292 5.20 0.47 -19.63
C ILE A 292 4.27 1.25 -20.56
N ALA A 293 4.56 1.20 -21.86
CA ALA A 293 3.78 1.84 -22.90
C ALA A 293 3.91 1.08 -24.23
N PRO A 294 3.01 1.27 -25.22
CA PRO A 294 3.12 0.66 -26.54
C PRO A 294 4.24 1.23 -27.40
N GLY A 295 4.89 2.30 -26.95
CA GLY A 295 6.03 2.95 -27.59
C GLY A 295 6.44 4.23 -26.90
N TYR A 296 7.49 4.84 -27.37
CA TYR A 296 8.07 6.09 -26.84
C TYR A 296 8.57 6.95 -27.98
N THR A 297 8.35 8.28 -27.94
CA THR A 297 9.07 9.17 -28.86
C THR A 297 10.55 9.20 -28.50
N ASP A 298 11.40 9.58 -29.45
CA ASP A 298 12.87 9.62 -29.22
C ASP A 298 13.20 10.59 -28.07
N GLU A 299 12.50 11.73 -27.99
CA GLU A 299 12.66 12.71 -26.92
C GLU A 299 12.23 12.14 -25.56
N ALA A 300 11.09 11.46 -25.52
CA ALA A 300 10.59 10.83 -24.30
C ALA A 300 11.57 9.78 -23.79
N LEU A 301 12.05 8.93 -24.68
CA LEU A 301 13.01 7.88 -24.34
C LEU A 301 14.34 8.46 -23.84
N ALA A 302 14.83 9.52 -24.48
CA ALA A 302 16.04 10.22 -24.04
C ALA A 302 15.89 10.78 -22.61
N ILE A 303 14.75 11.41 -22.29
CA ILE A 303 14.45 11.91 -20.93
C ILE A 303 14.44 10.75 -19.93
N LEU A 304 13.68 9.69 -20.20
CA LEU A 304 13.49 8.57 -19.29
C LEU A 304 14.79 7.80 -19.01
N LYS A 305 15.66 7.66 -20.01
CA LYS A 305 17.00 7.02 -19.86
C LYS A 305 17.93 7.78 -18.90
N THR A 306 17.73 9.07 -18.66
CA THR A 306 18.54 9.81 -17.67
C THR A 306 18.04 9.66 -16.23
N LYS A 307 16.78 9.27 -16.04
CA LYS A 307 16.14 9.14 -14.73
C LYS A 307 16.82 8.04 -13.90
N ARG A 308 16.87 8.25 -12.55
CA ARG A 308 17.52 7.32 -11.59
C ARG A 308 18.97 7.00 -11.97
N LYS A 309 19.71 7.99 -12.47
CA LYS A 309 21.10 7.82 -12.93
C LYS A 309 21.25 6.75 -14.03
N GLY A 310 20.26 6.66 -14.91
CA GLY A 310 20.26 5.72 -16.04
C GLY A 310 19.67 4.34 -15.74
N THR A 311 19.11 4.11 -14.56
CA THR A 311 18.58 2.78 -14.16
C THR A 311 17.06 2.71 -14.11
N TYR A 312 16.34 3.71 -14.60
CA TYR A 312 14.89 3.72 -14.64
C TYR A 312 14.35 2.64 -15.58
N ASN A 313 13.34 1.88 -15.16
CA ASN A 313 12.79 0.80 -15.98
C ASN A 313 11.86 1.37 -17.06
N VAL A 314 12.15 1.08 -18.32
CA VAL A 314 11.35 1.47 -19.48
C VAL A 314 11.05 0.21 -20.29
N ILE A 315 9.76 -0.13 -20.37
CA ILE A 315 9.26 -1.34 -21.04
C ILE A 315 8.35 -0.92 -22.20
N GLU A 316 8.67 -1.36 -23.41
CA GLU A 316 7.78 -1.30 -24.56
C GLU A 316 7.01 -2.62 -24.64
N ILE A 317 5.70 -2.56 -24.85
CA ILE A 317 4.81 -3.73 -25.02
C ILE A 317 4.17 -3.72 -26.39
N ASP A 318 4.03 -4.90 -27.00
CA ASP A 318 3.23 -5.06 -28.21
C ASP A 318 1.75 -4.83 -27.90
N PRO A 319 1.12 -3.75 -28.39
CA PRO A 319 -0.27 -3.45 -28.11
C PRO A 319 -1.25 -4.47 -28.74
N ASN A 320 -0.79 -5.22 -29.73
CA ASN A 320 -1.60 -6.22 -30.45
C ASN A 320 -1.53 -7.61 -29.81
N TYR A 321 -0.63 -7.80 -28.83
CA TYR A 321 -0.53 -9.08 -28.14
C TYR A 321 -1.84 -9.41 -27.42
N VAL A 322 -2.35 -10.61 -27.69
CA VAL A 322 -3.52 -11.19 -27.01
C VAL A 322 -3.05 -12.43 -26.26
N PRO A 323 -3.17 -12.46 -24.93
CA PRO A 323 -2.83 -13.63 -24.14
C PRO A 323 -3.76 -14.81 -24.45
N GLU A 324 -3.31 -16.03 -24.14
CA GLU A 324 -4.13 -17.25 -24.26
C GLU A 324 -5.43 -17.14 -23.45
N GLU A 325 -6.48 -17.83 -23.92
CA GLU A 325 -7.82 -17.78 -23.30
C GLU A 325 -7.84 -18.40 -21.91
N VAL A 326 -6.95 -19.36 -21.65
CA VAL A 326 -6.83 -20.06 -20.36
C VAL A 326 -5.63 -19.53 -19.60
N GLU A 327 -5.86 -19.18 -18.35
CA GLU A 327 -4.81 -18.81 -17.39
C GLU A 327 -4.64 -19.89 -16.33
N GLU A 328 -3.42 -20.06 -15.85
CA GLU A 328 -3.06 -21.03 -14.83
C GLU A 328 -2.25 -20.39 -13.71
N LYS A 329 -2.54 -20.81 -12.49
CA LYS A 329 -1.85 -20.38 -11.28
C LYS A 329 -1.48 -21.57 -10.40
N ASP A 330 -0.21 -21.69 -10.07
CA ASP A 330 0.27 -22.75 -9.17
C ASP A 330 0.25 -22.28 -7.72
N LEU A 331 -0.36 -23.09 -6.86
CA LEU A 331 -0.37 -22.89 -5.42
C LEU A 331 -0.17 -24.23 -4.70
N PHE A 332 0.86 -24.31 -3.90
CA PHE A 332 1.18 -25.54 -3.13
C PHE A 332 1.35 -26.79 -4.02
N GLY A 333 1.86 -26.63 -5.24
CA GLY A 333 2.02 -27.71 -6.21
C GLY A 333 0.72 -28.17 -6.89
N ILE A 334 -0.38 -27.42 -6.71
CA ILE A 334 -1.65 -27.63 -7.38
C ILE A 334 -1.85 -26.50 -8.37
N THR A 335 -2.12 -26.85 -9.63
CA THR A 335 -2.41 -25.89 -10.69
C THR A 335 -3.90 -25.59 -10.72
N PHE A 336 -4.25 -24.33 -10.59
CA PHE A 336 -5.59 -23.81 -10.86
C PHE A 336 -5.65 -23.33 -12.30
N SER A 337 -6.63 -23.81 -13.04
CA SER A 337 -6.85 -23.45 -14.46
C SER A 337 -8.23 -22.87 -14.62
N GLN A 338 -8.35 -21.74 -15.29
CA GLN A 338 -9.61 -21.07 -15.57
C GLN A 338 -9.55 -20.29 -16.88
N SER A 339 -10.69 -19.95 -17.45
CA SER A 339 -10.74 -18.94 -18.51
C SER A 339 -10.35 -17.58 -17.96
N ARG A 340 -9.62 -16.79 -18.74
CA ARG A 340 -9.33 -15.41 -18.40
C ARG A 340 -10.61 -14.59 -18.23
N ASN A 341 -10.55 -13.59 -17.35
CA ASN A 341 -11.65 -12.65 -17.20
C ASN A 341 -11.72 -11.69 -18.41
N ASN A 342 -12.35 -12.16 -19.49
CA ASN A 342 -12.57 -11.41 -20.73
C ASN A 342 -13.90 -10.63 -20.72
N ALA A 343 -14.57 -10.50 -19.57
CA ALA A 343 -15.81 -9.74 -19.46
C ALA A 343 -15.59 -8.28 -19.90
N GLN A 344 -16.40 -7.82 -20.83
CA GLN A 344 -16.35 -6.46 -21.36
C GLN A 344 -17.11 -5.51 -20.42
N ILE A 345 -16.42 -4.49 -19.92
CA ILE A 345 -17.04 -3.45 -19.10
C ILE A 345 -17.55 -2.34 -20.03
N THR A 346 -18.85 -2.34 -20.26
CA THR A 346 -19.53 -1.38 -21.17
C THR A 346 -20.72 -0.72 -20.48
N GLU A 347 -21.25 0.36 -21.06
CA GLU A 347 -22.43 1.06 -20.55
C GLU A 347 -23.70 0.17 -20.50
N ALA A 348 -23.77 -0.91 -21.28
CA ALA A 348 -24.86 -1.87 -21.20
C ALA A 348 -25.02 -2.52 -19.82
N LEU A 349 -23.94 -2.57 -19.02
CA LEU A 349 -24.00 -3.05 -17.64
C LEU A 349 -24.81 -2.14 -16.69
N PHE A 350 -25.14 -0.92 -17.13
CA PHE A 350 -25.86 0.06 -16.31
C PHE A 350 -27.36 0.15 -16.64
N GLU A 351 -27.91 -0.75 -17.44
CA GLU A 351 -29.33 -0.74 -17.82
C GLU A 351 -30.25 -1.14 -16.65
N ASN A 352 -29.83 -2.11 -15.85
CA ASN A 352 -30.61 -2.57 -14.69
C ASN A 352 -30.41 -1.65 -13.49
N ARG A 353 -31.30 -0.67 -13.32
CA ARG A 353 -31.27 0.32 -12.23
C ARG A 353 -32.45 0.10 -11.28
N PRO A 354 -32.30 -0.64 -10.17
CA PRO A 354 -33.39 -0.99 -9.26
C PRO A 354 -33.87 0.17 -8.38
N THR A 355 -33.03 1.19 -8.12
CA THR A 355 -33.35 2.36 -7.27
C THR A 355 -34.43 3.27 -7.86
N ALA A 356 -35.08 4.10 -7.02
CA ALA A 356 -36.09 5.07 -7.46
C ALA A 356 -35.50 6.11 -8.44
N ASN A 357 -34.32 6.65 -8.13
CA ASN A 357 -33.56 7.49 -9.05
C ASN A 357 -32.97 6.63 -10.16
N LYS A 358 -33.32 6.94 -11.42
CA LYS A 358 -32.81 6.26 -12.63
C LYS A 358 -31.84 7.13 -13.42
N ASP A 359 -31.62 8.38 -13.01
CA ASP A 359 -30.79 9.30 -13.74
C ASP A 359 -29.31 8.91 -13.63
N LEU A 360 -28.68 8.73 -14.79
CA LEU A 360 -27.28 8.35 -14.90
C LEU A 360 -26.65 9.14 -16.07
N PRO A 361 -26.19 10.36 -15.82
CA PRO A 361 -25.62 11.20 -16.86
C PRO A 361 -24.32 10.62 -17.45
N GLU A 362 -23.91 11.13 -18.60
CA GLU A 362 -22.75 10.62 -19.36
C GLU A 362 -21.47 10.62 -18.52
N GLU A 363 -21.23 11.68 -17.77
CA GLU A 363 -20.06 11.79 -16.89
C GLU A 363 -20.06 10.69 -15.82
N ALA A 364 -21.22 10.38 -15.24
CA ALA A 364 -21.35 9.32 -14.26
C ALA A 364 -21.15 7.94 -14.88
N ARG A 365 -21.68 7.70 -16.10
CA ARG A 365 -21.46 6.43 -16.83
C ARG A 365 -19.96 6.22 -17.11
N ARG A 366 -19.27 7.24 -17.63
CA ARG A 366 -17.81 7.22 -17.84
C ARG A 366 -17.07 6.91 -16.55
N ASP A 367 -17.41 7.59 -15.45
CA ASP A 367 -16.73 7.42 -14.17
C ASP A 367 -17.02 6.04 -13.54
N LEU A 368 -18.22 5.47 -13.75
CA LEU A 368 -18.53 4.08 -13.39
C LEU A 368 -17.75 3.06 -14.24
N LEU A 369 -17.54 3.30 -15.55
CA LEU A 369 -16.66 2.47 -16.38
C LEU A 369 -15.24 2.48 -15.82
N ILE A 370 -14.71 3.66 -15.51
CA ILE A 370 -13.36 3.80 -14.90
C ILE A 370 -13.28 3.02 -13.59
N ALA A 371 -14.30 3.17 -12.73
CA ALA A 371 -14.33 2.48 -11.45
C ALA A 371 -14.33 0.95 -11.62
N LEU A 372 -15.20 0.40 -12.47
CA LEU A 372 -15.32 -1.05 -12.65
C LEU A 372 -14.09 -1.66 -13.36
N ILE A 373 -13.55 -1.00 -14.40
CA ILE A 373 -12.33 -1.44 -15.07
C ILE A 373 -11.15 -1.42 -14.09
N THR A 374 -11.04 -0.37 -13.26
CA THR A 374 -10.03 -0.30 -12.20
C THR A 374 -10.15 -1.49 -11.24
N LEU A 375 -11.36 -1.85 -10.84
CA LEU A 375 -11.61 -2.97 -9.92
C LEU A 375 -11.32 -4.34 -10.53
N LYS A 376 -11.50 -4.51 -11.84
CA LYS A 376 -11.16 -5.76 -12.53
C LYS A 376 -9.69 -6.14 -12.38
N TYR A 377 -8.81 -5.17 -12.11
CA TYR A 377 -7.37 -5.34 -11.89
C TYR A 377 -6.93 -4.99 -10.46
N THR A 378 -7.87 -4.97 -9.51
CA THR A 378 -7.61 -4.65 -8.10
C THR A 378 -7.85 -5.86 -7.21
N GLN A 379 -6.91 -6.17 -6.33
CA GLN A 379 -7.02 -7.26 -5.35
C GLN A 379 -8.32 -7.17 -4.54
N SER A 380 -9.12 -8.24 -4.54
CA SER A 380 -10.42 -8.30 -3.86
C SER A 380 -10.28 -8.49 -2.33
N ASN A 381 -11.31 -8.08 -1.51
CA ASN A 381 -12.43 -7.23 -1.92
C ASN A 381 -11.94 -5.85 -2.32
N SER A 382 -12.55 -5.27 -3.35
CA SER A 382 -12.17 -3.95 -3.82
C SER A 382 -13.37 -3.04 -4.08
N VAL A 383 -13.18 -1.72 -3.84
CA VAL A 383 -14.14 -0.65 -4.06
C VAL A 383 -13.39 0.55 -4.62
N CYS A 384 -13.95 1.22 -5.62
CA CYS A 384 -13.37 2.39 -6.26
C CYS A 384 -14.37 3.55 -6.30
N TYR A 385 -13.95 4.71 -5.82
CA TYR A 385 -14.63 5.99 -6.00
C TYR A 385 -13.99 6.69 -7.18
N ALA A 386 -14.80 7.16 -8.11
CA ALA A 386 -14.35 7.86 -9.31
C ALA A 386 -15.09 9.17 -9.50
N LYS A 387 -14.40 10.18 -10.04
CA LYS A 387 -14.96 11.49 -10.36
C LYS A 387 -14.14 12.17 -11.48
N ASP A 388 -14.84 12.81 -12.38
CA ASP A 388 -14.25 13.65 -13.44
C ASP A 388 -13.14 12.94 -14.24
N GLY A 389 -13.36 11.66 -14.58
CA GLY A 389 -12.43 10.91 -15.42
C GLY A 389 -11.27 10.24 -14.67
N GLN A 390 -11.34 10.13 -13.34
CA GLN A 390 -10.29 9.46 -12.55
C GLN A 390 -10.83 8.72 -11.33
N ALA A 391 -10.18 7.64 -10.94
CA ALA A 391 -10.33 7.06 -9.61
C ALA A 391 -9.77 8.04 -8.58
N ILE A 392 -10.56 8.36 -7.54
CA ILE A 392 -10.18 9.30 -6.48
C ILE A 392 -9.96 8.60 -5.13
N GLY A 393 -10.32 7.32 -5.03
CA GLY A 393 -10.07 6.50 -3.85
C GLY A 393 -10.30 5.04 -4.15
N ILE A 394 -9.28 4.20 -3.97
CA ILE A 394 -9.32 2.77 -4.22
C ILE A 394 -9.02 2.03 -2.92
N GLY A 395 -9.91 1.13 -2.52
CA GLY A 395 -9.71 0.15 -1.46
C GLY A 395 -9.44 -1.21 -2.08
N ALA A 396 -8.39 -1.89 -1.65
CA ALA A 396 -7.94 -3.16 -2.20
C ALA A 396 -7.65 -4.18 -1.09
N GLY A 397 -7.85 -5.47 -1.36
CA GLY A 397 -7.39 -6.58 -0.53
C GLY A 397 -8.02 -6.67 0.86
N GLN A 398 -9.24 -6.16 1.04
CA GLN A 398 -9.91 -6.18 2.34
C GLN A 398 -10.81 -7.41 2.50
N GLN A 399 -10.76 -8.06 3.69
CA GLN A 399 -11.63 -9.21 3.98
C GLN A 399 -13.08 -8.81 4.23
N SER A 400 -13.34 -7.55 4.57
CA SER A 400 -14.69 -7.03 4.82
C SER A 400 -15.05 -5.94 3.80
N ARG A 401 -16.22 -6.07 3.15
CA ARG A 401 -16.73 -5.10 2.17
C ARG A 401 -16.84 -3.70 2.78
N VAL A 402 -17.40 -3.57 3.98
CA VAL A 402 -17.55 -2.27 4.63
C VAL A 402 -16.20 -1.63 5.00
N HIS A 403 -15.18 -2.43 5.36
CA HIS A 403 -13.84 -1.90 5.58
C HIS A 403 -13.21 -1.41 4.27
N CYS A 404 -13.46 -2.13 3.19
CA CYS A 404 -13.03 -1.72 1.85
C CYS A 404 -13.66 -0.39 1.43
N THR A 405 -15.00 -0.26 1.59
CA THR A 405 -15.73 0.98 1.31
C THR A 405 -15.22 2.16 2.15
N ARG A 406 -14.90 1.91 3.43
CA ARG A 406 -14.32 2.92 4.33
C ARG A 406 -12.92 3.35 3.87
N LEU A 407 -12.05 2.40 3.53
CA LEU A 407 -10.69 2.67 3.08
C LEU A 407 -10.69 3.51 1.79
N ALA A 408 -11.47 3.08 0.79
CA ALA A 408 -11.62 3.80 -0.47
C ALA A 408 -12.19 5.22 -0.26
N GLY A 409 -13.25 5.33 0.56
CA GLY A 409 -13.87 6.61 0.88
C GLY A 409 -12.94 7.55 1.65
N ASN A 410 -12.12 7.05 2.58
CA ASN A 410 -11.13 7.88 3.26
C ASN A 410 -10.09 8.46 2.28
N LYS A 411 -9.66 7.69 1.29
CA LYS A 411 -8.76 8.19 0.23
C LYS A 411 -9.44 9.25 -0.64
N ALA A 412 -10.71 9.06 -1.00
CA ALA A 412 -11.49 10.05 -1.72
C ALA A 412 -11.67 11.36 -0.91
N ASP A 413 -11.92 11.24 0.39
CA ASP A 413 -12.00 12.39 1.30
C ASP A 413 -10.67 13.15 1.38
N ILE A 414 -9.53 12.42 1.45
CA ILE A 414 -8.18 13.01 1.43
C ILE A 414 -7.94 13.75 0.11
N TRP A 415 -8.28 13.13 -1.03
CA TRP A 415 -8.16 13.78 -2.34
C TRP A 415 -8.93 15.10 -2.40
N TRP A 416 -10.15 15.15 -1.83
CA TRP A 416 -10.96 16.37 -1.77
C TRP A 416 -10.42 17.40 -0.78
N LEU A 417 -9.95 16.97 0.39
CA LEU A 417 -9.35 17.83 1.41
C LEU A 417 -8.06 18.50 0.92
N ARG A 418 -7.27 17.85 0.06
CA ARG A 418 -6.09 18.45 -0.56
C ARG A 418 -6.42 19.69 -1.42
N GLN A 419 -7.68 19.84 -1.84
CA GLN A 419 -8.19 20.98 -2.61
C GLN A 419 -8.74 22.11 -1.70
N HIS A 420 -8.77 21.93 -0.39
CA HIS A 420 -9.23 22.94 0.55
C HIS A 420 -8.36 24.21 0.46
N PRO A 421 -8.95 25.44 0.42
CA PRO A 421 -8.19 26.69 0.29
C PRO A 421 -7.05 26.83 1.31
N GLN A 422 -7.27 26.45 2.56
CA GLN A 422 -6.25 26.49 3.61
C GLN A 422 -5.10 25.50 3.34
N VAL A 423 -5.37 24.34 2.76
CA VAL A 423 -4.34 23.37 2.37
C VAL A 423 -3.52 23.87 1.20
N LEU A 424 -4.18 24.50 0.21
CA LEU A 424 -3.51 25.13 -0.93
C LEU A 424 -2.63 26.33 -0.53
N ALA A 425 -2.96 27.00 0.57
CA ALA A 425 -2.25 28.15 1.10
C ALA A 425 -1.19 27.82 2.15
N LEU A 426 -0.90 26.53 2.40
CA LEU A 426 0.13 26.12 3.39
C LEU A 426 1.49 26.78 3.06
N PRO A 427 2.10 27.50 4.05
CA PRO A 427 3.28 28.32 3.83
C PRO A 427 4.57 27.47 3.84
N PHE A 428 4.70 26.54 2.90
CA PHE A 428 5.88 25.70 2.79
C PHE A 428 7.13 26.51 2.46
N LYS A 429 8.25 26.11 3.07
CA LYS A 429 9.57 26.60 2.64
C LYS A 429 9.90 26.08 1.25
N ASP A 430 10.60 26.89 0.45
CA ASP A 430 11.02 26.52 -0.92
C ASP A 430 11.93 25.29 -0.95
N SER A 431 12.70 25.06 0.12
CA SER A 431 13.61 23.90 0.24
C SER A 431 12.91 22.55 0.40
N ILE A 432 11.59 22.52 0.69
CA ILE A 432 10.86 21.28 0.93
C ILE A 432 10.53 20.61 -0.40
N ARG A 433 11.03 19.38 -0.55
CA ARG A 433 10.81 18.58 -1.77
C ARG A 433 9.37 18.07 -1.85
N ARG A 434 8.90 17.78 -3.05
CA ARG A 434 7.53 17.29 -3.31
C ARG A 434 7.11 16.10 -2.41
N PRO A 435 7.91 15.01 -2.25
CA PRO A 435 7.51 13.91 -1.38
C PRO A 435 7.33 14.32 0.08
N ASP A 436 8.19 15.22 0.56
CA ASP A 436 8.09 15.73 1.93
C ASP A 436 6.86 16.63 2.10
N ARG A 437 6.50 17.44 1.06
CA ARG A 437 5.25 18.21 1.02
C ARG A 437 4.03 17.30 1.03
N ASP A 438 4.01 16.25 0.19
CA ASP A 438 2.91 15.29 0.12
C ASP A 438 2.66 14.63 1.47
N ASN A 439 3.72 14.16 2.13
CA ASN A 439 3.64 13.56 3.46
C ASN A 439 3.15 14.57 4.52
N THR A 440 3.69 15.79 4.50
CA THR A 440 3.29 16.83 5.46
C THR A 440 1.81 17.21 5.29
N ILE A 441 1.33 17.33 4.05
CA ILE A 441 -0.09 17.60 3.74
C ILE A 441 -0.97 16.45 4.23
N ASP A 442 -0.58 15.21 3.99
CA ASP A 442 -1.33 14.03 4.41
C ASP A 442 -1.51 14.00 5.93
N VAL A 443 -0.44 14.23 6.69
CA VAL A 443 -0.50 14.34 8.15
C VAL A 443 -1.29 15.56 8.59
N TYR A 444 -1.11 16.73 7.96
CA TYR A 444 -1.81 17.96 8.31
C TYR A 444 -3.33 17.85 8.18
N ILE A 445 -3.83 17.15 7.16
CA ILE A 445 -5.27 16.92 6.97
C ILE A 445 -5.81 15.73 7.78
N SER A 446 -4.95 14.92 8.39
CA SER A 446 -5.35 13.81 9.27
C SER A 446 -5.80 14.30 10.66
N ASP A 447 -6.17 13.38 11.54
CA ASP A 447 -6.42 13.68 12.95
C ASP A 447 -5.10 13.82 13.75
N ASP A 448 -3.97 13.36 13.19
CA ASP A 448 -2.63 13.39 13.80
C ASP A 448 -1.84 14.65 13.38
N TYR A 449 -2.51 15.72 12.98
CA TYR A 449 -1.90 16.97 12.48
C TYR A 449 -0.85 17.58 13.43
N MET A 450 -0.92 17.28 14.72
CA MET A 450 0.09 17.74 15.69
C MET A 450 1.47 17.17 15.42
N ASP A 451 1.59 16.05 14.71
CA ASP A 451 2.90 15.48 14.35
C ASP A 451 3.69 16.38 13.40
N VAL A 452 3.02 17.29 12.69
CA VAL A 452 3.66 18.30 11.82
C VAL A 452 3.49 19.74 12.34
N LEU A 453 2.58 19.99 13.30
CA LEU A 453 2.32 21.33 13.86
C LEU A 453 2.90 21.53 15.27
N ALA A 454 3.48 20.50 15.89
CA ALA A 454 4.10 20.63 17.20
C ALA A 454 5.27 21.62 17.19
N GLU A 455 5.52 22.28 18.33
CA GLU A 455 6.65 23.21 18.49
C GLU A 455 7.98 22.47 18.30
N GLY A 456 8.88 23.06 17.49
CA GLY A 456 10.15 22.44 17.08
C GLY A 456 10.03 21.52 15.86
N VAL A 457 8.82 21.21 15.39
CA VAL A 457 8.55 20.37 14.22
C VAL A 457 8.08 21.21 13.04
N TRP A 458 7.05 22.06 13.22
CA TRP A 458 6.50 22.87 12.12
C TRP A 458 7.54 23.72 11.43
N GLN A 459 8.54 24.22 12.19
CA GLN A 459 9.65 25.01 11.66
C GLN A 459 10.53 24.24 10.65
N GLN A 460 10.42 22.95 10.56
CA GLN A 460 11.13 22.14 9.57
C GLN A 460 10.51 22.28 8.19
N PHE A 461 9.19 22.47 8.11
CA PHE A 461 8.41 22.45 6.88
C PHE A 461 7.92 23.82 6.42
N PHE A 462 7.50 24.67 7.37
CA PHE A 462 6.78 25.90 7.10
C PHE A 462 7.59 27.15 7.44
N THR A 463 7.29 28.26 6.74
CA THR A 463 7.87 29.58 7.04
C THR A 463 7.22 30.24 8.24
N GLU A 464 5.94 29.93 8.48
CA GLU A 464 5.17 30.31 9.66
C GLU A 464 4.26 29.15 10.07
N LYS A 465 3.82 29.12 11.32
CA LYS A 465 2.98 28.03 11.82
C LYS A 465 1.58 28.15 11.24
N PRO A 466 1.11 27.16 10.43
CA PRO A 466 -0.26 27.17 9.95
C PRO A 466 -1.25 26.84 11.08
N GLU A 467 -2.45 27.40 11.00
CA GLU A 467 -3.56 26.99 11.85
C GLU A 467 -4.01 25.57 11.47
N PRO A 468 -4.41 24.72 12.44
CA PRO A 468 -4.94 23.40 12.13
C PRO A 468 -6.30 23.49 11.43
N LEU A 469 -6.54 22.58 10.51
CA LEU A 469 -7.86 22.39 9.90
C LEU A 469 -8.72 21.57 10.89
N THR A 470 -9.75 22.18 11.45
CA THR A 470 -10.60 21.53 12.47
C THR A 470 -11.42 20.39 11.88
N ARG A 471 -11.90 19.50 12.75
CA ARG A 471 -12.75 18.37 12.33
C ARG A 471 -14.06 18.84 11.70
N GLU A 472 -14.63 19.93 12.20
CA GLU A 472 -15.85 20.56 11.67
C GLU A 472 -15.61 21.13 10.27
N GLU A 473 -14.51 21.84 10.05
CA GLU A 473 -14.14 22.39 8.74
C GLU A 473 -13.90 21.28 7.73
N LYS A 474 -13.13 20.22 8.10
CA LYS A 474 -12.94 19.04 7.26
C LYS A 474 -14.28 18.42 6.86
N LYS A 475 -15.18 18.21 7.84
CA LYS A 475 -16.50 17.63 7.60
C LYS A 475 -17.34 18.50 6.68
N HIS A 476 -17.34 19.82 6.92
CA HIS A 476 -18.08 20.77 6.08
C HIS A 476 -17.55 20.76 4.64
N TRP A 477 -16.23 20.76 4.47
CA TRP A 477 -15.62 20.70 3.14
C TRP A 477 -15.96 19.40 2.41
N ILE A 478 -15.85 18.24 3.08
CA ILE A 478 -16.21 16.94 2.50
C ILE A 478 -17.69 16.92 2.06
N GLN A 479 -18.60 17.56 2.80
CA GLN A 479 -20.02 17.66 2.41
C GLN A 479 -20.26 18.47 1.13
N THR A 480 -19.30 19.25 0.65
CA THR A 480 -19.38 19.94 -0.66
C THR A 480 -19.06 19.03 -1.83
N LEU A 481 -18.45 17.87 -1.59
CA LEU A 481 -18.19 16.86 -2.62
C LEU A 481 -19.50 16.20 -3.05
N SER A 482 -19.75 16.14 -4.34
CA SER A 482 -20.96 15.54 -4.94
C SER A 482 -20.66 14.97 -6.32
N GLY A 483 -21.59 14.20 -6.88
CA GLY A 483 -21.46 13.64 -8.21
C GLY A 483 -20.38 12.55 -8.29
N VAL A 484 -20.03 11.91 -7.17
CA VAL A 484 -19.06 10.81 -7.14
C VAL A 484 -19.71 9.52 -7.59
N SER A 485 -19.04 8.80 -8.47
CA SER A 485 -19.39 7.44 -8.92
C SER A 485 -18.64 6.41 -8.09
N LEU A 486 -19.30 5.32 -7.70
CA LEU A 486 -18.72 4.24 -6.92
C LEU A 486 -18.93 2.89 -7.61
N GLY A 487 -17.85 2.16 -7.83
CA GLY A 487 -17.85 0.76 -8.26
C GLY A 487 -17.53 -0.18 -7.12
N SER A 488 -18.11 -1.39 -7.15
CA SER A 488 -17.78 -2.49 -6.25
C SER A 488 -17.56 -3.78 -7.05
N ASP A 489 -16.50 -4.53 -6.75
CA ASP A 489 -16.16 -5.78 -7.44
C ASP A 489 -17.13 -6.94 -7.16
N ALA A 490 -18.05 -6.77 -6.18
CA ALA A 490 -19.16 -7.67 -5.89
C ALA A 490 -20.31 -6.90 -5.24
N PHE A 491 -21.37 -7.61 -4.82
CA PHE A 491 -22.54 -7.01 -4.19
C PHE A 491 -22.20 -6.37 -2.82
N PHE A 492 -22.96 -5.35 -2.45
CA PHE A 492 -22.97 -4.82 -1.10
C PHE A 492 -23.86 -5.68 -0.19
N PRO A 493 -23.34 -6.18 0.95
CA PRO A 493 -24.14 -7.04 1.82
C PRO A 493 -25.18 -6.28 2.65
N PHE A 494 -24.97 -4.98 2.92
CA PHE A 494 -25.82 -4.14 3.77
C PHE A 494 -25.75 -2.67 3.37
N GLY A 495 -26.79 -1.91 3.73
CA GLY A 495 -26.91 -0.47 3.49
C GLY A 495 -25.85 0.41 4.18
N ASP A 496 -25.12 -0.11 5.19
CA ASP A 496 -24.02 0.61 5.86
C ASP A 496 -22.89 1.01 4.90
N ASN A 497 -22.70 0.24 3.83
CA ASN A 497 -21.78 0.60 2.74
C ASN A 497 -22.24 1.85 2.00
N ILE A 498 -23.56 1.96 1.76
CA ILE A 498 -24.19 3.11 1.09
C ILE A 498 -24.12 4.34 2.01
N GLU A 499 -24.41 4.17 3.31
CA GLU A 499 -24.26 5.22 4.32
C GLU A 499 -22.83 5.80 4.34
N ARG A 500 -21.82 4.93 4.23
CA ARG A 500 -20.41 5.39 4.14
C ARG A 500 -20.13 6.10 2.82
N ALA A 501 -20.62 5.56 1.71
CA ALA A 501 -20.42 6.10 0.37
C ALA A 501 -21.03 7.51 0.23
N HIS A 502 -22.26 7.68 0.71
CA HIS A 502 -22.96 8.96 0.68
C HIS A 502 -22.17 10.09 1.38
N ARG A 503 -21.46 9.80 2.49
CA ARG A 503 -20.65 10.79 3.21
C ARG A 503 -19.50 11.37 2.38
N SER A 504 -19.03 10.65 1.36
CA SER A 504 -18.00 11.07 0.41
C SER A 504 -18.60 11.48 -0.95
N GLY A 505 -19.84 12.00 -0.96
CA GLY A 505 -20.47 12.61 -2.12
C GLY A 505 -20.91 11.64 -3.22
N VAL A 506 -21.04 10.35 -2.93
CA VAL A 506 -21.49 9.35 -3.90
C VAL A 506 -22.94 9.59 -4.27
N THR A 507 -23.19 9.71 -5.56
CA THR A 507 -24.50 9.91 -6.18
C THR A 507 -24.84 8.74 -7.12
N TYR A 508 -23.84 8.03 -7.62
CA TYR A 508 -23.97 6.96 -8.60
C TYR A 508 -23.22 5.71 -8.16
N ILE A 509 -23.85 4.54 -8.30
CA ILE A 509 -23.26 3.27 -7.87
C ILE A 509 -23.42 2.22 -8.98
N ALA A 510 -22.38 1.39 -9.17
CA ALA A 510 -22.45 0.15 -9.94
C ALA A 510 -21.90 -1.00 -9.08
N GLN A 511 -22.68 -2.07 -8.94
CA GLN A 511 -22.32 -3.27 -8.19
C GLN A 511 -22.99 -4.51 -8.79
N ALA A 512 -22.51 -5.70 -8.43
CA ALA A 512 -23.00 -6.95 -9.03
C ALA A 512 -24.51 -7.20 -8.80
N GLY A 513 -25.06 -6.87 -7.62
CA GLY A 513 -26.37 -7.34 -7.19
C GLY A 513 -26.36 -8.82 -6.79
N GLY A 514 -27.52 -9.36 -6.39
CA GLY A 514 -27.67 -10.75 -6.00
C GLY A 514 -27.43 -11.07 -4.53
N SER A 515 -27.40 -10.04 -3.67
CA SER A 515 -27.40 -10.21 -2.22
C SER A 515 -28.81 -10.55 -1.72
N ILE A 516 -28.92 -11.37 -0.69
CA ILE A 516 -30.19 -11.59 0.03
C ILE A 516 -30.76 -10.29 0.62
N ARG A 517 -29.92 -9.27 0.80
CA ARG A 517 -30.25 -7.98 1.38
C ARG A 517 -30.20 -6.83 0.36
N ASP A 518 -30.39 -7.12 -0.92
CA ASP A 518 -30.47 -6.09 -1.96
C ASP A 518 -31.60 -5.08 -1.69
N ASP A 519 -32.71 -5.54 -1.09
CA ASP A 519 -33.80 -4.70 -0.62
C ASP A 519 -33.33 -3.56 0.29
N ASN A 520 -32.54 -3.89 1.32
CA ASN A 520 -31.98 -2.92 2.26
C ASN A 520 -30.97 -1.97 1.60
N VAL A 521 -30.19 -2.46 0.63
CA VAL A 521 -29.23 -1.64 -0.12
C VAL A 521 -29.96 -0.66 -1.03
N ILE A 522 -31.01 -1.10 -1.73
CA ILE A 522 -31.87 -0.26 -2.60
C ILE A 522 -32.56 0.82 -1.74
N GLU A 523 -33.23 0.44 -0.63
CA GLU A 523 -33.90 1.38 0.29
C GLU A 523 -32.93 2.45 0.80
N THR A 524 -31.68 2.08 1.12
CA THR A 524 -30.68 3.04 1.58
C THR A 524 -30.24 3.98 0.45
N CYS A 525 -30.11 3.50 -0.78
CA CYS A 525 -29.85 4.34 -1.95
C CYS A 525 -31.00 5.33 -2.18
N ASP A 526 -32.24 4.86 -2.13
CA ASP A 526 -33.45 5.68 -2.34
C ASP A 526 -33.57 6.79 -1.28
N LYS A 527 -33.23 6.50 -0.02
CA LYS A 527 -33.16 7.47 1.08
C LYS A 527 -32.27 8.68 0.73
N TYR A 528 -31.19 8.46 -0.01
CA TYR A 528 -30.23 9.50 -0.38
C TYR A 528 -30.34 9.96 -1.84
N GLY A 529 -31.32 9.47 -2.59
CA GLY A 529 -31.51 9.80 -4.01
C GLY A 529 -30.40 9.29 -4.91
N ILE A 530 -29.67 8.24 -4.49
CA ILE A 530 -28.56 7.64 -5.24
C ILE A 530 -29.12 6.75 -6.36
N ALA A 531 -28.62 6.95 -7.59
CA ALA A 531 -28.89 6.04 -8.70
C ALA A 531 -27.92 4.86 -8.63
N MET A 532 -28.44 3.64 -8.62
CA MET A 532 -27.63 2.41 -8.59
C MET A 532 -27.95 1.48 -9.74
N ALA A 533 -26.92 0.93 -10.37
CA ALA A 533 -27.01 -0.13 -11.38
C ALA A 533 -26.54 -1.48 -10.81
N PHE A 534 -27.28 -2.54 -11.12
CA PHE A 534 -26.89 -3.92 -10.93
C PHE A 534 -26.28 -4.47 -12.23
N THR A 535 -24.96 -4.69 -12.20
CA THR A 535 -24.20 -5.15 -13.37
C THR A 535 -24.37 -6.64 -13.66
N GLY A 536 -24.82 -7.43 -12.69
CA GLY A 536 -24.83 -8.90 -12.80
C GLY A 536 -23.43 -9.53 -12.88
N LEU A 537 -22.36 -8.74 -12.77
CA LEU A 537 -20.98 -9.15 -12.98
C LEU A 537 -20.15 -9.01 -11.70
N ARG A 538 -19.51 -10.12 -11.29
CA ARG A 538 -18.52 -10.13 -10.22
C ARG A 538 -17.12 -9.99 -10.82
N LEU A 539 -16.30 -9.09 -10.25
CA LEU A 539 -14.97 -8.74 -10.75
C LEU A 539 -13.85 -9.15 -9.78
N PHE A 540 -13.97 -10.29 -9.09
CA PHE A 540 -12.94 -10.74 -8.18
C PHE A 540 -11.60 -10.96 -8.89
N HIS A 541 -10.54 -10.44 -8.27
CA HIS A 541 -9.17 -10.57 -8.71
C HIS A 541 -8.29 -11.05 -7.52
N HIS A 542 -7.63 -12.21 -7.69
CA HIS A 542 -6.82 -12.85 -6.64
C HIS A 542 -5.46 -13.32 -7.15
#